data_8ca8cc52e287751b688e2c291bebadd4
#
_entry.id   8ca8cc52e287751b688e2c291bebadd4
#
_cell.length_a   1.000
_cell.length_b   1.000
_cell.length_c   1.000
_cell.angle_alpha   90.00
_cell.angle_beta   90.00
_cell.angle_gamma   90.00
#
_symmetry.space_group_name_H-M   'P 1'
#
loop_
_entity.id
_entity.type
_entity.pdbx_description
1 polymer ?
#
loop_
_entity_poly.entity_id
_entity_poly.type
_entity_poly.pdbx_seq_one_letter_code
_entity_poly.pdbx_strand_id
1 'polypeptide(L)'
;MQIWVDADACPNVIKDILFRAAEREQVNVTLVANAWIRTPASRFVRSIQVPGGFDVADDEIVRRVEPGDLVVPQDIPLAAF
;
A
#
# COMPACT_ATOMS: atom_id res chain seq x y z
N MET A 1 -6.17 12.23 2.10
CA MET A 1 -4.92 11.48 1.82
C MET A 1 -5.20 9.99 1.90
N GLN A 2 -4.61 9.24 1.02
CA GLN A 2 -4.69 7.79 1.03
C GLN A 2 -3.29 7.21 0.92
N ILE A 3 -3.06 6.06 1.55
CA ILE A 3 -1.78 5.39 1.48
C ILE A 3 -1.94 4.16 0.58
N TRP A 4 -1.13 4.08 -0.45
CA TRP A 4 -1.10 2.95 -1.37
C TRP A 4 0.12 2.09 -1.05
N VAL A 5 -0.07 0.79 -0.92
CA VAL A 5 1.00 -0.12 -0.53
C VAL A 5 1.18 -1.17 -1.61
N ASP A 6 2.38 -1.25 -2.16
CA ASP A 6 2.78 -2.39 -3.00
C ASP A 6 3.11 -3.54 -2.04
N ALA A 7 2.11 -4.34 -1.77
CA ALA A 7 2.21 -5.32 -0.70
C ALA A 7 3.15 -6.48 -1.01
N ASP A 8 3.43 -6.72 -2.29
CA ASP A 8 4.39 -7.77 -2.67
C ASP A 8 5.83 -7.37 -2.36
N ALA A 9 6.09 -6.07 -2.30
CA ALA A 9 7.42 -5.54 -2.02
C ALA A 9 7.57 -5.03 -0.59
N CYS A 10 6.50 -5.01 0.18
CA CYS A 10 6.50 -4.41 1.52
C CYS A 10 6.68 -5.48 2.59
N PRO A 11 7.69 -5.36 3.47
CA PRO A 11 7.86 -6.31 4.57
C PRO A 11 6.68 -6.31 5.53
N ASN A 12 6.43 -7.44 6.17
CA ASN A 12 5.31 -7.58 7.10
C ASN A 12 5.39 -6.61 8.27
N VAL A 13 6.59 -6.33 8.75
CA VAL A 13 6.79 -5.38 9.85
C VAL A 13 6.27 -4.00 9.47
N ILE A 14 6.55 -3.58 8.24
CA ILE A 14 6.08 -2.29 7.74
C ILE A 14 4.57 -2.29 7.57
N LYS A 15 4.01 -3.39 7.07
CA LYS A 15 2.55 -3.51 6.94
C LYS A 15 1.87 -3.36 8.30
N ASP A 16 2.41 -3.99 9.34
CA ASP A 16 1.83 -3.89 10.68
C ASP A 16 1.84 -2.45 11.19
N ILE A 17 2.92 -1.73 10.94
CA ILE A 17 3.02 -0.32 11.32
C ILE A 17 1.96 0.49 10.59
N LEU A 18 1.77 0.23 9.30
CA LEU A 18 0.78 0.94 8.50
C LEU A 18 -0.65 0.64 8.97
N PHE A 19 -0.92 -0.61 9.35
CA PHE A 19 -2.23 -0.98 9.86
C PHE A 19 -2.55 -0.22 11.15
N ARG A 20 -1.59 -0.11 12.05
CA ARG A 20 -1.77 0.65 13.29
C ARG A 20 -1.95 2.13 13.02
N ALA A 21 -1.17 2.67 12.10
CA ALA A 21 -1.28 4.07 11.73
C ALA A 21 -2.64 4.36 11.10
N ALA A 22 -3.14 3.45 10.27
CA ALA A 22 -4.44 3.62 9.64
C ALA A 22 -5.54 3.79 10.69
N GLU A 23 -5.52 2.95 11.72
CA GLU A 23 -6.51 3.03 12.79
C GLU A 23 -6.34 4.29 13.63
N ARG A 24 -5.11 4.58 14.01
CA ARG A 24 -4.83 5.70 14.91
C ARG A 24 -5.11 7.05 14.25
N GLU A 25 -4.71 7.20 13.00
CA GLU A 25 -4.83 8.47 12.30
C GLU A 25 -6.08 8.55 11.42
N GLN A 26 -6.85 7.46 11.35
CA GLN A 26 -8.05 7.37 10.51
C GLN A 26 -7.74 7.69 9.05
N VAL A 27 -6.68 7.06 8.54
CA VAL A 27 -6.22 7.23 7.17
C VAL A 27 -6.45 5.92 6.41
N ASN A 28 -6.97 6.02 5.21
CA ASN A 28 -7.21 4.85 4.37
C ASN A 28 -5.89 4.28 3.85
N VAL A 29 -5.73 2.97 4.00
CA VAL A 29 -4.57 2.22 3.49
C VAL A 29 -5.09 1.16 2.53
N THR A 30 -4.62 1.17 1.30
CA THR A 30 -4.99 0.19 0.29
C THR A 30 -3.76 -0.59 -0.12
N LEU A 31 -3.82 -1.91 0.10
CA LEU A 31 -2.74 -2.81 -0.32
C LEU A 31 -3.07 -3.36 -1.70
N VAL A 32 -2.08 -3.36 -2.57
CA VAL A 32 -2.21 -3.93 -3.91
C VAL A 32 -1.19 -5.05 -4.05
N ALA A 33 -1.65 -6.24 -4.42
CA ALA A 33 -0.79 -7.42 -4.46
C ALA A 33 -1.24 -8.40 -5.52
N ASN A 34 -0.33 -9.29 -5.92
CA ASN A 34 -0.63 -10.37 -6.86
C ASN A 34 -1.44 -11.49 -6.21
N ALA A 35 -1.34 -11.64 -4.90
CA ALA A 35 -1.98 -12.72 -4.17
C ALA A 35 -2.89 -12.15 -3.09
N TRP A 36 -3.81 -12.97 -2.62
CA TRP A 36 -4.66 -12.57 -1.51
C TRP A 36 -3.82 -12.30 -0.27
N ILE A 37 -4.12 -11.18 0.38
CA ILE A 37 -3.42 -10.79 1.58
C ILE A 37 -4.42 -10.66 2.73
N ARG A 38 -4.06 -11.24 3.86
CA ARG A 38 -4.85 -11.09 5.05
C ARG A 38 -4.72 -9.68 5.61
N THR A 39 -5.85 -9.02 5.80
CA THR A 39 -5.88 -7.68 6.37
C THR A 39 -6.66 -7.68 7.67
N PRO A 40 -6.37 -6.75 8.58
CA PRO A 40 -7.18 -6.64 9.80
C PRO A 40 -8.61 -6.22 9.48
N ALA A 41 -9.52 -6.52 10.38
CA ALA A 41 -10.90 -6.10 10.25
C ALA A 41 -10.99 -4.61 10.59
N SER A 42 -10.76 -3.79 9.59
CA SER A 42 -10.73 -2.34 9.76
C SER A 42 -11.36 -1.68 8.54
N ARG A 43 -12.13 -0.63 8.78
CA ARG A 43 -12.71 0.13 7.68
C ARG A 43 -11.68 1.02 6.99
N PHE A 44 -10.50 1.17 7.58
CA PHE A 44 -9.44 1.99 6.99
C PHE A 44 -8.46 1.18 6.17
N VAL A 45 -8.53 -0.15 6.22
CA VAL A 45 -7.58 -1.02 5.52
C VAL A 45 -8.34 -1.89 4.53
N ARG A 46 -7.91 -1.86 3.28
CA ARG A 46 -8.47 -2.71 2.24
C ARG A 46 -7.36 -3.30 1.38
N SER A 47 -7.66 -4.35 0.66
CA SER A 47 -6.72 -4.93 -0.28
C SER A 47 -7.35 -5.08 -1.65
N ILE A 48 -6.53 -4.95 -2.68
CA ILE A 48 -6.90 -5.17 -4.06
C ILE A 48 -5.97 -6.24 -4.61
N GLN A 49 -6.53 -7.31 -5.14
CA GLN A 49 -5.74 -8.34 -5.79
C GLN A 49 -5.67 -8.06 -7.28
N VAL A 50 -4.45 -8.07 -7.84
CA VAL A 50 -4.22 -7.87 -9.26
C VAL A 50 -3.63 -9.13 -9.85
N PRO A 51 -3.70 -9.33 -11.18
CA PRO A 51 -3.07 -10.48 -11.81
C PRO A 51 -1.57 -10.51 -11.56
N GLY A 52 -1.00 -11.70 -11.48
CA GLY A 52 0.44 -11.85 -11.33
C GLY A 52 1.17 -11.32 -12.56
N GLY A 53 2.38 -10.84 -12.34
CA GLY A 53 3.20 -10.30 -13.41
C GLY A 53 4.14 -9.24 -12.88
N PHE A 54 5.17 -8.95 -13.66
CA PHE A 54 6.15 -7.96 -13.30
C PHE A 54 5.50 -6.57 -13.32
N ASP A 55 5.65 -5.83 -12.26
CA ASP A 55 5.19 -4.45 -12.12
C ASP A 55 3.67 -4.24 -12.22
N VAL A 56 2.85 -5.29 -12.17
CA VAL A 56 1.40 -5.13 -12.29
C VAL A 56 0.84 -4.35 -11.11
N ALA A 57 1.26 -4.68 -9.89
CA ALA A 57 0.80 -3.97 -8.70
C ALA A 57 1.25 -2.52 -8.73
N ASP A 58 2.48 -2.28 -9.14
CA ASP A 58 3.06 -0.95 -9.23
C ASP A 58 2.28 -0.09 -10.25
N ASP A 59 2.00 -0.65 -11.41
CA ASP A 59 1.24 0.04 -12.45
C ASP A 59 -0.17 0.37 -11.98
N GLU A 60 -0.79 -0.52 -11.25
CA GLU A 60 -2.13 -0.28 -10.72
C GLU A 60 -2.13 0.90 -9.75
N ILE A 61 -1.12 0.97 -8.89
CA ILE A 61 -0.99 2.09 -7.95
C ILE A 61 -0.80 3.40 -8.71
N VAL A 62 0.08 3.40 -9.70
CA VAL A 62 0.34 4.61 -10.49
C VAL A 62 -0.93 5.13 -11.15
N ARG A 63 -1.78 4.22 -11.63
CA ARG A 63 -3.03 4.61 -12.26
C ARG A 63 -4.03 5.23 -11.29
N ARG A 64 -3.98 4.85 -10.02
CA ARG A 64 -4.98 5.24 -9.03
C ARG A 64 -4.54 6.34 -8.09
N VAL A 65 -3.24 6.55 -7.96
CA VAL A 65 -2.71 7.52 -7.00
C VAL A 65 -3.10 8.94 -7.40
N GLU A 66 -3.37 9.76 -6.40
CA GLU A 66 -3.75 11.14 -6.60
C GLU A 66 -2.79 12.06 -5.85
N PRO A 67 -2.72 13.35 -6.21
CA PRO A 67 -1.88 14.28 -5.47
C PRO A 67 -2.21 14.28 -3.98
N GLY A 68 -1.19 14.23 -3.16
CA GLY A 68 -1.35 14.17 -1.71
C GLY A 68 -1.38 12.76 -1.15
N ASP A 69 -1.46 11.74 -2.01
CA ASP A 69 -1.39 10.36 -1.57
C ASP A 69 0.05 9.93 -1.32
N LEU A 70 0.20 8.92 -0.48
CA LEU A 70 1.50 8.34 -0.16
C LEU A 70 1.60 6.95 -0.75
N VAL A 71 2.76 6.59 -1.29
CA VAL A 71 3.01 5.25 -1.84
C VAL A 71 4.12 4.58 -1.02
N VAL A 72 3.92 3.33 -0.64
CA VAL A 72 4.86 2.57 0.19
C VAL A 72 5.06 1.17 -0.40
N PRO A 73 6.26 0.67 -0.53
CA PRO A 73 7.51 1.40 -0.36
C PRO A 73 7.76 2.32 -1.55
N GLN A 74 8.48 3.38 -1.33
CA GLN A 74 8.90 4.23 -2.42
C GLN A 74 10.20 3.70 -2.99
N ASP A 75 10.21 3.51 -4.31
CA ASP A 75 11.41 3.07 -5.00
C ASP A 75 12.41 4.17 -5.21
N ILE A 76 12.00 5.38 -5.00
CA ILE A 76 12.91 6.49 -5.15
C ILE A 76 13.88 6.50 -4.00
N PRO A 77 15.14 6.79 -4.26
CA PRO A 77 16.09 6.94 -3.17
C PRO A 77 15.66 8.10 -2.29
N LEU A 78 14.98 7.81 -1.23
CA LEU A 78 14.51 8.83 -0.31
C LEU A 78 15.65 9.65 0.25
N ALA A 79 16.81 9.05 0.27
CA ALA A 79 18.02 9.76 0.69
C ALA A 79 18.31 10.96 -0.19
N ALA A 80 17.67 11.07 -1.31
CA ALA A 80 17.82 12.22 -2.18
C ALA A 80 17.12 13.47 -1.65
N PHE A 81 16.35 13.32 -0.63
CA PHE A 81 15.61 14.44 -0.05
C PHE A 81 16.32 15.05 1.12
#